data_dfaa2a091d1076fb10e84972a2384825
#
_entry.id   dfaa2a091d1076fb10e84972a2384825
#
_cell.length_a   1.000
_cell.length_b   1.000
_cell.length_c   1.000
_cell.angle_alpha   90.00
_cell.angle_beta   90.00
_cell.angle_gamma   90.00
#
_symmetry.space_group_name_H-M   'P 1'
#
loop_
_entity.id
_entity.type
_entity.pdbx_description
1 polymer ?
#
loop_
_entity_poly.entity_id
_entity_poly.type
_entity_poly.pdbx_seq_one_letter_code
_entity_poly.pdbx_strand_id
1 'polypeptide(L)'
;MYVNQVEKKKKVKETSAKYEGIVRWIREQIEAEKLQPGERIESEYQLCDRFGVSRQTVRHAIAVLEKEGMIEKRRGSGTYIKESGIIGVRRKKTMQIAVMTTFVQEYIFSGIIQEIENKMSRAGYGIQISITNNSVDKERFILKSILDKKRVDGIIAEPTKSGLPNPNLNLYRQIMEQGIPVIFINSYYPELKAPHVSLDDKIAGKMATKYLIQCGHREIAAIFKADDGQGHRRYAGYIEALMEADIRIEDKRIVWIDTEDVRNRNMREESSWILRRIQGCTACVCSVSYTHLRAHETGRNL
;
A
#
# COMPACT_ATOMS: atom_id res chain seq x y z
N MET A 1 -15.39 -16.30 -38.27
CA MET A 1 -15.28 -15.46 -37.08
C MET A 1 -13.95 -15.58 -36.32
N TYR A 2 -13.24 -16.71 -36.37
CA TYR A 2 -11.94 -16.92 -35.66
C TYR A 2 -10.72 -16.19 -36.27
N VAL A 3 -10.67 -15.99 -37.58
CA VAL A 3 -9.52 -15.32 -38.27
C VAL A 3 -9.37 -13.85 -37.85
N ASN A 4 -10.48 -13.14 -37.66
CA ASN A 4 -10.48 -11.71 -37.26
C ASN A 4 -9.99 -11.47 -35.83
N GLN A 5 -10.03 -12.46 -34.93
CA GLN A 5 -9.53 -12.30 -33.55
C GLN A 5 -8.01 -12.52 -33.43
N VAL A 6 -7.45 -13.39 -34.26
CA VAL A 6 -5.99 -13.65 -34.28
C VAL A 6 -5.24 -12.47 -34.92
N GLU A 7 -5.76 -11.89 -35.99
CA GLU A 7 -5.19 -10.69 -36.60
C GLU A 7 -5.29 -9.45 -35.71
N LYS A 8 -6.40 -9.26 -34.97
CA LYS A 8 -6.51 -8.20 -33.96
C LYS A 8 -5.50 -8.37 -32.83
N LYS A 9 -5.28 -9.60 -32.32
CA LYS A 9 -4.27 -9.87 -31.28
C LYS A 9 -2.83 -9.68 -31.77
N LYS A 10 -2.52 -10.02 -33.02
CA LYS A 10 -1.20 -9.74 -33.63
C LYS A 10 -0.95 -8.23 -33.79
N LYS A 11 -1.93 -7.49 -34.30
CA LYS A 11 -1.85 -6.03 -34.45
C LYS A 11 -1.70 -5.30 -33.12
N VAL A 12 -2.38 -5.75 -32.07
CA VAL A 12 -2.26 -5.19 -30.72
C VAL A 12 -0.88 -5.46 -30.12
N LYS A 13 -0.30 -6.67 -30.30
CA LYS A 13 1.06 -6.99 -29.85
C LYS A 13 2.15 -6.21 -30.60
N GLU A 14 2.02 -6.02 -31.90
CA GLU A 14 2.96 -5.20 -32.70
C GLU A 14 2.88 -3.71 -32.34
N THR A 15 1.70 -3.19 -32.04
CA THR A 15 1.52 -1.79 -31.62
C THR A 15 2.08 -1.57 -30.22
N SER A 16 1.94 -2.58 -29.32
CA SER A 16 2.53 -2.56 -27.98
C SER A 16 4.06 -2.46 -28.05
N ALA A 17 4.71 -3.29 -28.81
CA ALA A 17 6.18 -3.26 -28.97
C ALA A 17 6.70 -1.94 -29.58
N LYS A 18 5.92 -1.29 -30.44
CA LYS A 18 6.34 -0.07 -31.14
C LYS A 18 6.30 1.18 -30.26
N TYR A 19 5.29 1.37 -29.41
CA TYR A 19 5.28 2.53 -28.50
C TYR A 19 6.29 2.36 -27.37
N GLU A 20 6.52 1.14 -26.89
CA GLU A 20 7.54 0.83 -25.88
C GLU A 20 8.95 1.20 -26.35
N GLY A 21 9.23 1.05 -27.65
CA GLY A 21 10.47 1.49 -28.26
C GLY A 21 10.70 3.00 -28.16
N ILE A 22 9.63 3.80 -28.37
CA ILE A 22 9.69 5.27 -28.23
C ILE A 22 9.90 5.66 -26.77
N VAL A 23 9.15 5.04 -25.85
CA VAL A 23 9.27 5.29 -24.40
C VAL A 23 10.69 4.99 -23.94
N ARG A 24 11.24 3.85 -24.33
CA ARG A 24 12.61 3.44 -24.00
C ARG A 24 13.64 4.42 -24.55
N TRP A 25 13.53 4.81 -25.81
CA TRP A 25 14.46 5.75 -26.42
C TRP A 25 14.48 7.11 -25.71
N ILE A 26 13.30 7.67 -25.35
CA ILE A 26 13.23 8.93 -24.61
C ILE A 26 13.91 8.80 -23.24
N ARG A 27 13.70 7.68 -22.54
CA ARG A 27 14.39 7.40 -21.28
C ARG A 27 15.92 7.33 -21.46
N GLU A 28 16.38 6.64 -22.48
CA GLU A 28 17.81 6.55 -22.81
C GLU A 28 18.42 7.93 -23.14
N GLN A 29 17.68 8.82 -23.84
CA GLN A 29 18.16 10.19 -24.07
C GLN A 29 18.25 11.00 -22.77
N ILE A 30 17.34 10.78 -21.82
CA ILE A 30 17.39 11.40 -20.49
C ILE A 30 18.56 10.83 -19.67
N GLU A 31 18.74 9.51 -19.67
CA GLU A 31 19.86 8.83 -18.99
C GLU A 31 21.23 9.27 -19.52
N ALA A 32 21.32 9.41 -20.83
CA ALA A 32 22.53 9.88 -21.50
C ALA A 32 22.77 11.41 -21.39
N GLU A 33 21.97 12.12 -20.59
CA GLU A 33 22.00 13.58 -20.40
C GLU A 33 21.81 14.41 -21.69
N LYS A 34 21.30 13.80 -22.75
CA LYS A 34 21.01 14.47 -24.02
C LYS A 34 19.71 15.27 -24.01
N LEU A 35 18.83 14.98 -23.03
CA LEU A 35 17.60 15.73 -22.77
C LEU A 35 17.60 16.22 -21.32
N GLN A 36 17.46 17.53 -21.13
CA GLN A 36 17.49 18.20 -19.83
C GLN A 36 16.08 18.60 -19.35
N PRO A 37 15.90 18.90 -18.03
CA PRO A 37 14.66 19.48 -17.52
C PRO A 37 14.30 20.75 -18.29
N GLY A 38 13.02 20.87 -18.67
CA GLY A 38 12.53 22.02 -19.41
C GLY A 38 12.87 22.00 -20.92
N GLU A 39 13.65 21.04 -21.42
CA GLU A 39 13.87 20.88 -22.84
C GLU A 39 12.66 20.28 -23.55
N ARG A 40 12.48 20.72 -24.79
CA ARG A 40 11.43 20.22 -25.66
C ARG A 40 11.87 18.92 -26.32
N ILE A 41 11.04 17.87 -26.24
CA ILE A 41 11.27 16.64 -26.99
C ILE A 41 10.91 16.85 -28.46
N GLU A 42 11.36 15.94 -29.33
CA GLU A 42 10.97 15.91 -30.73
C GLU A 42 9.44 15.96 -30.89
N SER A 43 8.98 16.67 -31.92
CA SER A 43 7.56 16.76 -32.22
C SER A 43 6.95 15.39 -32.59
N GLU A 44 5.62 15.24 -32.47
CA GLU A 44 4.93 14.02 -32.91
C GLU A 44 5.31 13.60 -34.33
N TYR A 45 5.50 14.58 -35.22
CA TYR A 45 5.87 14.32 -36.60
C TYR A 45 7.30 13.75 -36.71
N GLN A 46 8.26 14.37 -36.05
CA GLN A 46 9.65 13.90 -36.03
C GLN A 46 9.78 12.51 -35.41
N LEU A 47 9.02 12.21 -34.33
CA LEU A 47 8.98 10.88 -33.71
C LEU A 47 8.33 9.85 -34.65
N CYS A 48 7.29 10.24 -35.44
CA CYS A 48 6.71 9.34 -36.43
C CYS A 48 7.74 8.98 -37.53
N ASP A 49 8.49 9.96 -37.97
CA ASP A 49 9.50 9.79 -39.01
C ASP A 49 10.68 8.94 -38.51
N ARG A 50 11.20 9.27 -37.33
CA ARG A 50 12.31 8.52 -36.70
C ARG A 50 12.02 7.04 -36.49
N PHE A 51 10.82 6.72 -36.00
CA PHE A 51 10.45 5.34 -35.59
C PHE A 51 9.63 4.59 -36.66
N GLY A 52 9.27 5.24 -37.75
CA GLY A 52 8.44 4.63 -38.82
C GLY A 52 7.07 4.17 -38.29
N VAL A 53 6.44 4.94 -37.38
CA VAL A 53 5.20 4.58 -36.75
C VAL A 53 4.09 5.61 -36.97
N SER A 54 2.83 5.18 -36.72
CA SER A 54 1.68 6.07 -36.82
C SER A 54 1.67 7.15 -35.72
N ARG A 55 1.03 8.30 -36.01
CA ARG A 55 0.79 9.36 -35.02
C ARG A 55 0.09 8.84 -33.77
N GLN A 56 -0.80 7.86 -33.90
CA GLN A 56 -1.51 7.27 -32.78
C GLN A 56 -0.56 6.51 -31.85
N THR A 57 0.43 5.79 -32.39
CA THR A 57 1.47 5.09 -31.63
C THR A 57 2.35 6.07 -30.85
N VAL A 58 2.76 7.19 -31.49
CA VAL A 58 3.53 8.26 -30.84
C VAL A 58 2.72 8.91 -29.71
N ARG A 59 1.45 9.24 -29.96
CA ARG A 59 0.56 9.82 -28.94
C ARG A 59 0.37 8.90 -27.75
N HIS A 60 0.29 7.59 -28.00
CA HIS A 60 0.21 6.61 -26.92
C HIS A 60 1.49 6.60 -26.08
N ALA A 61 2.67 6.59 -26.71
CA ALA A 61 3.96 6.68 -26.00
C ALA A 61 4.07 7.97 -25.16
N ILE A 62 3.68 9.12 -25.73
CA ILE A 62 3.64 10.41 -25.06
C ILE A 62 2.68 10.38 -23.87
N ALA A 63 1.48 9.78 -24.03
CA ALA A 63 0.51 9.66 -22.93
C ALA A 63 1.03 8.78 -21.79
N VAL A 64 1.77 7.71 -22.08
CA VAL A 64 2.44 6.87 -21.06
C VAL A 64 3.47 7.68 -20.29
N LEU A 65 4.37 8.38 -20.97
CA LEU A 65 5.39 9.21 -20.33
C LEU A 65 4.80 10.40 -19.55
N GLU A 66 3.69 10.97 -20.01
CA GLU A 66 2.96 12.03 -19.31
C GLU A 66 2.29 11.49 -18.03
N LYS A 67 1.68 10.29 -18.10
CA LYS A 67 1.12 9.58 -16.94
C LYS A 67 2.18 9.22 -15.91
N GLU A 68 3.38 8.89 -16.36
CA GLU A 68 4.54 8.61 -15.49
C GLU A 68 5.17 9.91 -14.93
N GLY A 69 4.67 11.08 -15.31
CA GLY A 69 5.18 12.36 -14.85
C GLY A 69 6.53 12.77 -15.44
N MET A 70 7.01 12.09 -16.49
CA MET A 70 8.31 12.36 -17.13
C MET A 70 8.28 13.56 -18.05
N ILE A 71 7.15 13.82 -18.65
CA ILE A 71 6.95 14.91 -19.61
C ILE A 71 5.67 15.67 -19.33
N GLU A 72 5.56 16.88 -19.86
CA GLU A 72 4.34 17.69 -19.84
C GLU A 72 4.06 18.31 -21.22
N LYS A 73 2.77 18.38 -21.58
CA LYS A 73 2.33 19.11 -22.76
C LYS A 73 2.05 20.55 -22.42
N ARG A 74 2.68 21.47 -23.15
CA ARG A 74 2.38 22.91 -23.09
C ARG A 74 1.59 23.27 -24.36
N ARG A 75 0.34 23.73 -24.16
CA ARG A 75 -0.59 24.03 -25.26
C ARG A 75 0.04 25.03 -26.25
N GLY A 76 0.07 24.66 -27.54
CA GLY A 76 0.66 25.48 -28.60
C GLY A 76 2.19 25.50 -28.65
N SER A 77 2.89 24.95 -27.65
CA SER A 77 4.35 25.03 -27.55
C SER A 77 5.07 23.69 -27.76
N GLY A 78 4.43 22.56 -27.38
CA GLY A 78 5.00 21.23 -27.54
C GLY A 78 5.02 20.40 -26.28
N THR A 79 5.85 19.35 -26.26
CA THR A 79 6.03 18.45 -25.12
C THR A 79 7.42 18.64 -24.52
N TYR A 80 7.50 18.77 -23.22
CA TYR A 80 8.72 19.15 -22.49
C TYR A 80 9.05 18.11 -21.42
N ILE A 81 10.34 17.94 -21.14
CA ILE A 81 10.81 17.09 -20.03
C ILE A 81 10.53 17.76 -18.70
N LYS A 82 9.93 17.03 -17.76
CA LYS A 82 9.75 17.49 -16.37
C LYS A 82 10.96 17.18 -15.52
N GLU A 83 11.24 18.03 -14.53
CA GLU A 83 12.31 17.84 -13.56
C GLU A 83 12.10 16.54 -12.74
N SER A 84 10.86 16.28 -12.31
CA SER A 84 10.47 15.03 -11.61
C SER A 84 10.72 13.77 -12.43
N GLY A 85 10.55 13.82 -13.76
CA GLY A 85 10.79 12.69 -14.65
C GLY A 85 12.27 12.32 -14.79
N ILE A 86 13.15 13.33 -14.75
CA ILE A 86 14.60 13.12 -14.84
C ILE A 86 15.17 12.51 -13.55
N ILE A 87 14.68 12.94 -12.39
CA ILE A 87 15.12 12.41 -11.10
C ILE A 87 14.94 10.89 -11.05
N GLY A 88 13.80 10.37 -11.57
CA GLY A 88 13.52 8.94 -11.61
C GLY A 88 14.41 8.15 -12.59
N VAL A 89 14.75 8.77 -13.76
CA VAL A 89 15.50 8.10 -14.83
C VAL A 89 17.03 8.16 -14.61
N ARG A 90 17.54 9.28 -14.11
CA ARG A 90 18.99 9.46 -13.85
C ARG A 90 19.49 8.72 -12.62
N ARG A 91 18.58 8.22 -11.79
CA ARG A 91 18.98 7.49 -10.60
C ARG A 91 19.56 6.12 -10.98
N LYS A 92 20.85 5.91 -10.72
CA LYS A 92 21.48 4.60 -10.86
C LYS A 92 20.69 3.59 -10.01
N LYS A 93 20.17 2.55 -10.64
CA LYS A 93 19.45 1.48 -9.94
C LYS A 93 20.37 0.81 -8.92
N THR A 94 19.87 0.69 -7.71
CA THR A 94 20.56 0.01 -6.61
C THR A 94 20.25 -1.50 -6.60
N MET A 95 19.21 -1.91 -7.32
CA MET A 95 18.65 -3.26 -7.32
C MET A 95 18.26 -3.72 -5.91
N GLN A 96 17.79 -2.77 -5.06
CA GLN A 96 17.35 -3.03 -3.70
C GLN A 96 15.96 -2.42 -3.48
N ILE A 97 15.10 -3.17 -2.80
CA ILE A 97 13.78 -2.72 -2.35
C ILE A 97 13.74 -2.71 -0.82
N ALA A 98 13.32 -1.61 -0.22
CA ALA A 98 13.05 -1.58 1.21
C ALA A 98 11.68 -2.19 1.50
N VAL A 99 11.63 -3.17 2.41
CA VAL A 99 10.40 -3.72 2.96
C VAL A 99 10.32 -3.28 4.41
N MET A 100 9.35 -2.43 4.71
CA MET A 100 9.10 -1.93 6.06
C MET A 100 7.86 -2.63 6.63
N THR A 101 7.99 -3.24 7.79
CA THR A 101 6.87 -3.90 8.48
C THR A 101 6.81 -3.48 9.93
N THR A 102 5.63 -3.59 10.54
CA THR A 102 5.46 -3.32 11.96
C THR A 102 6.05 -4.45 12.81
N PHE A 103 5.76 -5.72 12.47
CA PHE A 103 6.25 -6.90 13.17
C PHE A 103 6.55 -8.02 12.17
N VAL A 104 7.61 -8.79 12.40
CA VAL A 104 7.98 -9.96 11.56
C VAL A 104 7.43 -11.27 12.12
N GLN A 105 7.22 -11.34 13.43
CA GLN A 105 6.85 -12.59 14.09
C GLN A 105 5.36 -12.96 13.95
N GLU A 106 4.56 -12.11 13.32
CA GLU A 106 3.16 -12.41 13.07
C GLU A 106 3.02 -13.39 11.91
N TYR A 107 2.22 -14.43 12.14
CA TYR A 107 2.00 -15.57 11.23
C TYR A 107 1.75 -15.19 9.76
N ILE A 108 0.95 -14.13 9.54
CA ILE A 108 0.57 -13.69 8.18
C ILE A 108 1.75 -12.98 7.48
N PHE A 109 2.51 -12.15 8.20
CA PHE A 109 3.56 -11.33 7.62
C PHE A 109 4.78 -12.12 7.16
N SER A 110 5.12 -13.21 7.82
CA SER A 110 6.22 -14.09 7.39
C SER A 110 5.99 -14.62 5.97
N GLY A 111 4.77 -15.08 5.66
CA GLY A 111 4.40 -15.54 4.33
C GLY A 111 4.40 -14.43 3.28
N ILE A 112 3.88 -13.24 3.62
CA ILE A 112 3.88 -12.08 2.72
C ILE A 112 5.32 -11.65 2.39
N ILE A 113 6.19 -11.55 3.39
CA ILE A 113 7.61 -11.18 3.19
C ILE A 113 8.32 -12.19 2.30
N GLN A 114 8.07 -13.49 2.51
CA GLN A 114 8.65 -14.55 1.69
C GLN A 114 8.21 -14.45 0.23
N GLU A 115 6.93 -14.18 -0.04
CA GLU A 115 6.44 -14.00 -1.41
C GLU A 115 6.97 -12.71 -2.06
N ILE A 116 7.12 -11.63 -1.31
CA ILE A 116 7.78 -10.41 -1.79
C ILE A 116 9.23 -10.73 -2.17
N GLU A 117 9.97 -11.42 -1.30
CA GLU A 117 11.35 -11.82 -1.56
C GLU A 117 11.46 -12.67 -2.83
N ASN A 118 10.66 -13.74 -2.94
CA ASN A 118 10.63 -14.61 -4.10
C ASN A 118 10.41 -13.84 -5.42
N LYS A 119 9.47 -12.90 -5.43
CA LYS A 119 9.16 -12.10 -6.63
C LYS A 119 10.24 -11.08 -6.95
N MET A 120 10.78 -10.40 -5.94
CA MET A 120 11.84 -9.41 -6.13
C MET A 120 13.14 -10.07 -6.58
N SER A 121 13.52 -11.19 -5.97
CA SER A 121 14.70 -11.97 -6.35
C SER A 121 14.63 -12.46 -7.81
N ARG A 122 13.47 -12.96 -8.26
CA ARG A 122 13.26 -13.33 -9.68
C ARG A 122 13.38 -12.14 -10.64
N ALA A 123 13.10 -10.93 -10.17
CA ALA A 123 13.28 -9.69 -10.92
C ALA A 123 14.69 -9.09 -10.80
N GLY A 124 15.61 -9.77 -10.10
CA GLY A 124 17.00 -9.34 -9.89
C GLY A 124 17.16 -8.32 -8.76
N TYR A 125 16.13 -8.10 -7.92
CA TYR A 125 16.18 -7.18 -6.78
C TYR A 125 16.43 -7.93 -5.47
N GLY A 126 17.34 -7.40 -4.65
CA GLY A 126 17.44 -7.78 -3.24
C GLY A 126 16.39 -7.03 -2.40
N ILE A 127 16.06 -7.56 -1.23
CA ILE A 127 15.21 -6.87 -0.26
C ILE A 127 15.99 -6.47 0.99
N GLN A 128 15.68 -5.30 1.53
CA GLN A 128 16.16 -4.82 2.82
C GLN A 128 14.97 -4.69 3.77
N ILE A 129 14.89 -5.59 4.76
CA ILE A 129 13.79 -5.58 5.74
C ILE A 129 14.12 -4.60 6.87
N SER A 130 13.15 -3.78 7.25
CA SER A 130 13.21 -2.85 8.37
C SER A 130 11.94 -2.97 9.21
N ILE A 131 12.10 -3.07 10.53
CA ILE A 131 11.01 -3.31 11.48
C ILE A 131 10.75 -2.05 12.28
N THR A 132 9.56 -1.49 12.16
CA THR A 132 9.16 -0.27 12.88
C THR A 132 8.70 -0.55 14.30
N ASN A 133 8.28 -1.78 14.61
CA ASN A 133 7.63 -2.14 15.87
C ASN A 133 6.42 -1.25 16.19
N ASN A 134 5.72 -0.79 15.16
CA ASN A 134 4.61 0.17 15.24
C ASN A 134 5.00 1.50 15.96
N SER A 135 6.27 1.91 15.86
CA SER A 135 6.82 3.14 16.45
C SER A 135 7.09 4.20 15.39
N VAL A 136 6.45 5.35 15.51
CA VAL A 136 6.63 6.49 14.58
C VAL A 136 8.07 7.04 14.60
N ASP A 137 8.80 6.89 15.71
CA ASP A 137 10.20 7.31 15.77
C ASP A 137 11.12 6.35 15.01
N LYS A 138 10.88 5.04 15.10
CA LYS A 138 11.60 4.05 14.30
C LYS A 138 11.29 4.21 12.81
N GLU A 139 10.03 4.41 12.46
CA GLU A 139 9.64 4.71 11.08
C GLU A 139 10.38 5.95 10.57
N ARG A 140 10.40 7.04 11.35
CA ARG A 140 11.15 8.28 11.02
C ARG A 140 12.62 8.02 10.77
N PHE A 141 13.26 7.24 11.63
CA PHE A 141 14.68 6.88 11.50
C PHE A 141 14.95 6.13 10.20
N ILE A 142 14.09 5.14 9.87
CA ILE A 142 14.21 4.35 8.64
C ILE A 142 14.02 5.24 7.40
N LEU A 143 12.96 6.06 7.37
CA LEU A 143 12.67 6.95 6.25
C LEU A 143 13.78 7.98 6.02
N LYS A 144 14.32 8.58 7.09
CA LYS A 144 15.49 9.49 6.98
C LYS A 144 16.71 8.75 6.44
N SER A 145 16.99 7.53 6.91
CA SER A 145 18.10 6.73 6.38
C SER A 145 17.95 6.43 4.88
N ILE A 146 16.71 6.20 4.40
CA ILE A 146 16.43 6.00 2.98
C ILE A 146 16.69 7.28 2.18
N LEU A 147 16.21 8.43 2.68
CA LEU A 147 16.41 9.74 2.05
C LEU A 147 17.91 10.10 1.93
N ASP A 148 18.66 9.88 3.00
CA ASP A 148 20.08 10.25 3.06
C ASP A 148 20.96 9.33 2.21
N LYS A 149 20.72 8.01 2.29
CA LYS A 149 21.58 7.01 1.66
C LYS A 149 21.21 6.69 0.23
N LYS A 150 19.96 6.90 -0.17
CA LYS A 150 19.42 6.62 -1.51
C LYS A 150 19.73 5.22 -2.05
N ARG A 151 19.75 4.20 -1.17
CA ARG A 151 20.22 2.84 -1.47
C ARG A 151 19.10 1.87 -1.86
N VAL A 152 17.88 2.34 -2.10
CA VAL A 152 16.74 1.49 -2.49
C VAL A 152 16.00 2.12 -3.66
N ASP A 153 15.48 1.30 -4.56
CA ASP A 153 14.78 1.74 -5.77
C ASP A 153 13.27 1.85 -5.56
N GLY A 154 12.77 1.33 -4.45
CA GLY A 154 11.35 1.38 -4.07
C GLY A 154 11.15 0.96 -2.63
N ILE A 155 9.96 1.25 -2.11
CA ILE A 155 9.55 0.91 -0.75
C ILE A 155 8.23 0.15 -0.80
N ILE A 156 8.18 -0.99 -0.11
CA ILE A 156 6.95 -1.69 0.24
C ILE A 156 6.79 -1.51 1.74
N ALA A 157 5.75 -0.80 2.20
CA ALA A 157 5.61 -0.42 3.59
C ALA A 157 4.28 -0.85 4.19
N GLU A 158 4.33 -1.46 5.35
CA GLU A 158 3.20 -1.51 6.26
C GLU A 158 3.19 -0.22 7.09
N PRO A 159 2.11 0.57 7.07
CA PRO A 159 2.04 1.85 7.78
C PRO A 159 2.10 1.68 9.29
N THR A 160 2.87 2.53 9.94
CA THR A 160 2.99 2.61 11.39
C THR A 160 1.85 3.43 11.98
N LYS A 161 1.15 2.91 12.98
CA LYS A 161 0.03 3.57 13.67
C LYS A 161 -0.96 4.20 12.69
N SER A 162 -1.37 3.42 11.68
CA SER A 162 -2.20 3.88 10.56
C SER A 162 -3.61 4.37 10.95
N GLY A 163 -4.04 4.15 12.20
CA GLY A 163 -5.28 4.68 12.76
C GLY A 163 -5.15 6.07 13.36
N LEU A 164 -3.94 6.62 13.44
CA LEU A 164 -3.64 7.90 14.07
C LEU A 164 -2.95 8.84 13.07
N PRO A 165 -3.03 10.18 13.26
CA PRO A 165 -2.27 11.12 12.47
C PRO A 165 -0.76 10.82 12.54
N ASN A 166 -0.12 10.64 11.37
CA ASN A 166 1.29 10.28 11.33
C ASN A 166 2.18 11.51 11.05
N PRO A 167 3.14 11.84 11.94
CA PRO A 167 4.03 12.99 11.77
C PRO A 167 5.09 12.80 10.67
N ASN A 168 5.21 11.59 10.08
CA ASN A 168 6.23 11.25 9.10
C ASN A 168 5.75 11.35 7.63
N LEU A 169 4.50 11.77 7.38
CA LEU A 169 3.93 11.83 6.03
C LEU A 169 4.77 12.68 5.07
N ASN A 170 5.40 13.75 5.57
CA ASN A 170 6.28 14.59 4.75
C ASN A 170 7.54 13.85 4.30
N LEU A 171 8.07 12.91 5.08
CA LEU A 171 9.21 12.09 4.67
C LEU A 171 8.84 11.16 3.51
N TYR A 172 7.66 10.55 3.55
CA TYR A 172 7.14 9.77 2.42
C TYR A 172 6.97 10.62 1.16
N ARG A 173 6.43 11.85 1.29
CA ARG A 173 6.31 12.78 0.14
C ARG A 173 7.67 13.09 -0.46
N GLN A 174 8.67 13.46 0.36
CA GLN A 174 10.04 13.73 -0.08
C GLN A 174 10.68 12.51 -0.79
N ILE A 175 10.45 11.30 -0.28
CA ILE A 175 10.92 10.06 -0.90
C ILE A 175 10.30 9.87 -2.29
N MET A 176 8.98 10.06 -2.40
CA MET A 176 8.28 9.95 -3.69
C MET A 176 8.69 11.04 -4.69
N GLU A 177 8.92 12.27 -4.22
CA GLU A 177 9.44 13.40 -5.00
C GLU A 177 10.86 13.12 -5.53
N GLN A 178 11.67 12.34 -4.82
CA GLN A 178 12.97 11.87 -5.29
C GLN A 178 12.88 10.69 -6.26
N GLY A 179 11.69 10.32 -6.73
CA GLY A 179 11.47 9.24 -7.69
C GLY A 179 11.57 7.83 -7.10
N ILE A 180 11.47 7.67 -5.77
CA ILE A 180 11.38 6.37 -5.11
C ILE A 180 9.90 6.03 -4.94
N PRO A 181 9.36 5.07 -5.69
CA PRO A 181 7.97 4.66 -5.53
C PRO A 181 7.74 4.01 -4.16
N VAL A 182 6.57 4.32 -3.58
CA VAL A 182 6.10 3.73 -2.33
C VAL A 182 4.79 3.01 -2.61
N ILE A 183 4.68 1.76 -2.18
CA ILE A 183 3.44 1.00 -2.14
C ILE A 183 3.16 0.60 -0.69
N PHE A 184 1.93 0.80 -0.24
CA PHE A 184 1.51 0.35 1.07
C PHE A 184 0.86 -1.03 1.01
N ILE A 185 1.09 -1.82 2.05
CA ILE A 185 0.46 -3.13 2.23
C ILE A 185 -0.27 -3.18 3.57
N ASN A 186 -1.31 -4.02 3.64
CA ASN A 186 -2.12 -4.25 4.83
C ASN A 186 -2.99 -3.05 5.26
N SER A 187 -2.47 -1.84 5.25
CA SER A 187 -3.16 -0.58 5.48
C SER A 187 -2.52 0.52 4.62
N TYR A 188 -2.95 1.78 4.78
CA TYR A 188 -2.42 2.93 4.05
C TYR A 188 -2.66 4.22 4.82
N TYR A 189 -1.96 5.29 4.42
CA TYR A 189 -2.23 6.65 4.89
C TYR A 189 -3.11 7.36 3.85
N PRO A 190 -4.36 7.72 4.19
CA PRO A 190 -5.29 8.38 3.25
C PRO A 190 -4.75 9.70 2.68
N GLU A 191 -3.87 10.38 3.42
CA GLU A 191 -3.28 11.67 3.06
C GLU A 191 -2.16 11.54 2.02
N LEU A 192 -1.73 10.32 1.69
CA LEU A 192 -0.73 10.04 0.68
C LEU A 192 -1.37 9.43 -0.57
N LYS A 193 -1.10 10.02 -1.73
CA LYS A 193 -1.51 9.47 -3.03
C LYS A 193 -0.55 8.36 -3.46
N ALA A 194 -0.49 7.29 -2.69
CA ALA A 194 0.34 6.13 -2.99
C ALA A 194 -0.53 4.89 -3.26
N PRO A 195 -0.12 3.99 -4.16
CA PRO A 195 -0.81 2.73 -4.35
C PRO A 195 -0.76 1.89 -3.07
N HIS A 196 -1.81 1.10 -2.83
CA HIS A 196 -1.85 0.19 -1.70
C HIS A 196 -2.57 -1.12 -2.03
N VAL A 197 -2.23 -2.15 -1.28
CA VAL A 197 -2.90 -3.46 -1.28
C VAL A 197 -3.39 -3.70 0.15
N SER A 198 -4.69 -3.67 0.35
CA SER A 198 -5.33 -3.89 1.66
C SER A 198 -6.64 -4.66 1.50
N LEU A 199 -7.10 -5.28 2.57
CA LEU A 199 -8.46 -5.82 2.64
C LEU A 199 -9.48 -4.68 2.73
N ASP A 200 -10.71 -4.96 2.35
CA ASP A 200 -11.84 -4.13 2.74
C ASP A 200 -12.23 -4.45 4.18
N ASP A 201 -11.54 -3.79 5.11
CA ASP A 201 -11.70 -4.01 6.53
C ASP A 201 -13.12 -3.67 7.04
N LYS A 202 -13.82 -2.73 6.37
CA LYS A 202 -15.19 -2.40 6.72
C LYS A 202 -16.12 -3.56 6.39
N ILE A 203 -15.99 -4.12 5.19
CA ILE A 203 -16.74 -5.31 4.79
C ILE A 203 -16.38 -6.48 5.72
N ALA A 204 -15.12 -6.70 6.02
CA ALA A 204 -14.68 -7.79 6.92
C ALA A 204 -15.32 -7.70 8.31
N GLY A 205 -15.29 -6.51 8.94
CA GLY A 205 -15.95 -6.27 10.22
C GLY A 205 -17.47 -6.48 10.16
N LYS A 206 -18.11 -6.02 9.08
CA LYS A 206 -19.56 -6.21 8.83
C LYS A 206 -19.91 -7.68 8.68
N MET A 207 -19.14 -8.45 7.90
CA MET A 207 -19.37 -9.87 7.67
C MET A 207 -19.24 -10.68 8.97
N ALA A 208 -18.18 -10.44 9.76
CA ALA A 208 -17.99 -11.13 11.03
C ALA A 208 -19.15 -10.87 12.00
N THR A 209 -19.62 -9.63 12.08
CA THR A 209 -20.74 -9.25 12.93
C THR A 209 -22.04 -9.84 12.46
N LYS A 210 -22.33 -9.79 11.16
CA LYS A 210 -23.53 -10.41 10.56
C LYS A 210 -23.58 -11.90 10.82
N TYR A 211 -22.44 -12.60 10.74
CA TYR A 211 -22.38 -14.01 11.03
C TYR A 211 -22.83 -14.32 12.46
N LEU A 212 -22.34 -13.56 13.47
CA LEU A 212 -22.79 -13.73 14.85
C LEU A 212 -24.28 -13.44 15.04
N ILE A 213 -24.80 -12.42 14.34
CA ILE A 213 -26.23 -12.08 14.36
C ILE A 213 -27.07 -13.24 13.78
N GLN A 214 -26.61 -13.85 12.69
CA GLN A 214 -27.27 -15.01 12.06
C GLN A 214 -27.23 -16.25 12.96
N CYS A 215 -26.19 -16.40 13.80
CA CYS A 215 -26.12 -17.43 14.84
C CYS A 215 -27.05 -17.14 16.04
N GLY A 216 -27.82 -16.06 16.03
CA GLY A 216 -28.80 -15.71 17.07
C GLY A 216 -28.26 -14.80 18.16
N HIS A 217 -26.99 -14.38 18.11
CA HIS A 217 -26.42 -13.46 19.09
C HIS A 217 -27.00 -12.04 18.97
N ARG A 218 -27.36 -11.44 20.10
CA ARG A 218 -27.82 -10.05 20.18
C ARG A 218 -26.95 -9.21 21.14
N GLU A 219 -26.37 -9.85 22.13
CA GLU A 219 -25.45 -9.25 23.10
C GLU A 219 -24.02 -9.50 22.60
N ILE A 220 -23.56 -8.64 21.64
CA ILE A 220 -22.30 -8.81 20.93
C ILE A 220 -21.32 -7.74 21.38
N ALA A 221 -20.22 -8.16 22.00
CA ALA A 221 -19.10 -7.28 22.32
C ALA A 221 -18.14 -7.12 21.13
N ALA A 222 -17.24 -6.16 21.22
CA ALA A 222 -16.18 -6.00 20.25
C ALA A 222 -14.87 -5.51 20.87
N ILE A 223 -13.74 -5.99 20.32
CA ILE A 223 -12.40 -5.57 20.70
C ILE A 223 -11.68 -5.10 19.44
N PHE A 224 -11.36 -3.81 19.36
CA PHE A 224 -10.71 -3.19 18.21
C PHE A 224 -9.36 -2.60 18.60
N LYS A 225 -8.46 -2.54 17.61
CA LYS A 225 -7.16 -1.90 17.78
C LYS A 225 -7.24 -0.42 17.42
N ALA A 226 -6.93 0.45 18.36
CA ALA A 226 -7.10 1.90 18.24
C ALA A 226 -6.04 2.57 17.36
N ASP A 227 -4.82 2.04 17.37
CA ASP A 227 -3.71 2.61 16.63
C ASP A 227 -3.54 2.06 15.21
N ASP A 228 -4.47 1.19 14.74
CA ASP A 228 -4.50 0.66 13.37
C ASP A 228 -5.74 1.13 12.60
N GLY A 229 -5.57 1.62 11.38
CA GLY A 229 -6.68 2.00 10.50
C GLY A 229 -7.63 0.87 10.16
N GLN A 230 -7.15 -0.38 10.20
CA GLN A 230 -7.98 -1.58 10.07
C GLN A 230 -8.96 -1.72 11.23
N GLY A 231 -8.52 -1.49 12.48
CA GLY A 231 -9.39 -1.53 13.66
C GLY A 231 -10.55 -0.56 13.52
N HIS A 232 -10.29 0.67 13.11
CA HIS A 232 -11.33 1.69 12.89
C HIS A 232 -12.31 1.30 11.76
N ARG A 233 -11.81 0.74 10.66
CA ARG A 233 -12.69 0.32 9.56
C ARG A 233 -13.52 -0.92 9.93
N ARG A 234 -12.95 -1.90 10.63
CA ARG A 234 -13.69 -3.08 11.15
C ARG A 234 -14.75 -2.66 12.15
N TYR A 235 -14.44 -1.70 13.02
CA TYR A 235 -15.43 -1.07 13.89
C TYR A 235 -16.59 -0.44 13.11
N ALA A 236 -16.31 0.33 12.06
CA ALA A 236 -17.37 0.90 11.24
C ALA A 236 -18.27 -0.19 10.61
N GLY A 237 -17.70 -1.31 10.18
CA GLY A 237 -18.46 -2.46 9.68
C GLY A 237 -19.31 -3.14 10.77
N TYR A 238 -18.76 -3.28 11.99
CA TYR A 238 -19.48 -3.81 13.14
C TYR A 238 -20.70 -2.95 13.48
N ILE A 239 -20.53 -1.63 13.58
CA ILE A 239 -21.62 -0.67 13.83
C ILE A 239 -22.70 -0.79 12.76
N GLU A 240 -22.30 -0.81 11.48
CA GLU A 240 -23.25 -0.90 10.37
C GLU A 240 -24.09 -2.18 10.43
N ALA A 241 -23.45 -3.32 10.76
CA ALA A 241 -24.17 -4.59 10.88
C ALA A 241 -25.18 -4.62 12.05
N LEU A 242 -24.83 -4.03 13.20
CA LEU A 242 -25.75 -3.90 14.34
C LEU A 242 -26.95 -2.98 14.00
N MET A 243 -26.69 -1.85 13.36
CA MET A 243 -27.75 -0.91 12.92
C MET A 243 -28.72 -1.58 11.93
N GLU A 244 -28.20 -2.31 10.95
CA GLU A 244 -29.02 -3.04 9.97
C GLU A 244 -29.91 -4.13 10.62
N ALA A 245 -29.50 -4.65 11.76
CA ALA A 245 -30.23 -5.66 12.51
C ALA A 245 -31.08 -5.10 13.66
N ASP A 246 -31.18 -3.76 13.77
CA ASP A 246 -31.86 -3.05 14.86
C ASP A 246 -31.40 -3.51 16.26
N ILE A 247 -30.08 -3.75 16.38
CA ILE A 247 -29.44 -4.09 17.67
C ILE A 247 -28.87 -2.84 18.30
N ARG A 248 -29.20 -2.62 19.58
CA ARG A 248 -28.72 -1.46 20.33
C ARG A 248 -27.20 -1.49 20.46
N ILE A 249 -26.55 -0.38 20.10
CA ILE A 249 -25.12 -0.17 20.27
C ILE A 249 -24.87 0.36 21.67
N GLU A 250 -24.06 -0.37 22.45
CA GLU A 250 -23.68 0.02 23.81
C GLU A 250 -22.16 0.21 23.91
N ASP A 251 -21.73 1.45 24.12
CA ASP A 251 -20.32 1.82 24.20
C ASP A 251 -19.53 0.99 25.23
N LYS A 252 -20.16 0.63 26.34
CA LYS A 252 -19.54 -0.22 27.38
C LYS A 252 -19.08 -1.60 26.86
N ARG A 253 -19.65 -2.09 25.76
CA ARG A 253 -19.34 -3.40 25.13
C ARG A 253 -18.24 -3.28 24.07
N ILE A 254 -17.76 -2.08 23.80
CA ILE A 254 -16.72 -1.81 22.82
C ILE A 254 -15.42 -1.54 23.56
N VAL A 255 -14.43 -2.35 23.27
CA VAL A 255 -13.10 -2.27 23.88
C VAL A 255 -12.11 -1.81 22.82
N TRP A 256 -11.37 -0.77 23.12
CA TRP A 256 -10.24 -0.33 22.32
C TRP A 256 -8.94 -0.70 23.02
N ILE A 257 -8.05 -1.37 22.30
CA ILE A 257 -6.70 -1.72 22.73
C ILE A 257 -5.69 -1.10 21.77
N ASP A 258 -4.47 -0.90 22.20
CA ASP A 258 -3.39 -0.43 21.35
C ASP A 258 -2.22 -1.43 21.28
N THR A 259 -1.14 -1.03 20.60
CA THR A 259 0.07 -1.85 20.45
C THR A 259 0.75 -2.11 21.79
N GLU A 260 0.71 -1.18 22.74
CA GLU A 260 1.35 -1.34 24.06
C GLU A 260 0.54 -2.30 24.93
N ASP A 261 -0.78 -2.24 24.89
CA ASP A 261 -1.65 -3.19 25.58
C ASP A 261 -1.37 -4.63 25.14
N VAL A 262 -1.14 -4.81 23.81
CA VAL A 262 -0.83 -6.15 23.27
C VAL A 262 0.58 -6.62 23.64
N ARG A 263 1.55 -5.71 23.74
CA ARG A 263 2.95 -6.02 24.05
C ARG A 263 3.19 -6.32 25.53
N ASN A 264 2.50 -5.59 26.39
CA ASN A 264 2.63 -5.78 27.82
C ASN A 264 2.10 -7.17 28.19
N ARG A 265 3.02 -8.11 28.38
CA ARG A 265 2.74 -9.52 28.74
C ARG A 265 1.94 -9.68 30.04
N ASN A 266 1.75 -8.61 30.77
CA ASN A 266 0.92 -8.54 32.01
C ASN A 266 -0.59 -8.50 31.68
N MET A 267 -1.02 -8.69 30.43
CA MET A 267 -2.45 -8.88 30.11
C MET A 267 -3.13 -10.02 30.90
N ARG A 268 -2.36 -10.92 31.52
CA ARG A 268 -2.95 -11.96 32.42
C ARG A 268 -3.58 -11.36 33.67
N GLU A 269 -3.00 -10.30 34.24
CA GLU A 269 -3.55 -9.62 35.43
C GLU A 269 -4.45 -8.43 35.02
N GLU A 270 -4.15 -7.76 33.91
CA GLU A 270 -4.89 -6.58 33.42
C GLU A 270 -6.08 -6.92 32.52
N SER A 271 -6.16 -8.11 31.93
CA SER A 271 -7.31 -8.53 31.08
C SER A 271 -8.64 -8.59 31.83
N SER A 272 -8.61 -8.55 33.19
CA SER A 272 -9.82 -8.51 34.01
C SER A 272 -10.75 -7.34 33.69
N TRP A 273 -10.22 -6.20 33.20
CA TRP A 273 -11.05 -5.06 32.82
C TRP A 273 -11.77 -5.29 31.48
N ILE A 274 -11.12 -5.97 30.54
CA ILE A 274 -11.73 -6.38 29.25
C ILE A 274 -12.87 -7.35 29.54
N LEU A 275 -12.61 -8.40 30.34
CA LEU A 275 -13.60 -9.39 30.69
C LEU A 275 -14.80 -8.77 31.45
N ARG A 276 -14.56 -7.83 32.34
CA ARG A 276 -15.65 -7.06 32.97
C ARG A 276 -16.49 -6.26 31.99
N ARG A 277 -15.88 -5.66 30.99
CA ARG A 277 -16.61 -4.87 29.96
C ARG A 277 -17.47 -5.74 29.05
N ILE A 278 -17.00 -6.94 28.72
CA ILE A 278 -17.74 -7.87 27.85
C ILE A 278 -18.66 -8.83 28.63
N GLN A 279 -18.70 -8.71 29.97
CA GLN A 279 -19.56 -9.53 30.81
C GLN A 279 -21.04 -9.37 30.39
N GLY A 280 -21.74 -10.50 30.27
CA GLY A 280 -23.12 -10.54 29.81
C GLY A 280 -23.29 -10.55 28.28
N CYS A 281 -22.20 -10.41 27.52
CA CYS A 281 -22.23 -10.62 26.08
C CYS A 281 -22.14 -12.12 25.75
N THR A 282 -22.82 -12.53 24.70
CA THR A 282 -22.87 -13.93 24.23
C THR A 282 -21.91 -14.22 23.09
N ALA A 283 -21.35 -13.17 22.49
CA ALA A 283 -20.36 -13.24 21.42
C ALA A 283 -19.47 -11.99 21.43
N CYS A 284 -18.31 -12.10 20.78
CA CYS A 284 -17.36 -10.98 20.64
C CYS A 284 -16.72 -10.96 19.26
N VAL A 285 -16.68 -9.79 18.64
CA VAL A 285 -15.92 -9.52 17.41
C VAL A 285 -14.55 -9.01 17.80
N CYS A 286 -13.48 -9.70 17.39
CA CYS A 286 -12.11 -9.27 17.61
C CYS A 286 -11.48 -8.77 16.31
N SER A 287 -10.86 -7.58 16.32
CA SER A 287 -10.25 -7.00 15.12
C SER A 287 -8.98 -7.73 14.69
N VAL A 288 -8.34 -8.49 15.57
CA VAL A 288 -7.11 -9.23 15.31
C VAL A 288 -7.16 -10.62 15.92
N SER A 289 -6.63 -11.62 15.19
CA SER A 289 -6.72 -13.02 15.54
C SER A 289 -6.02 -13.39 16.87
N TYR A 290 -4.93 -12.72 17.21
CA TYR A 290 -4.20 -13.00 18.44
C TYR A 290 -4.97 -12.58 19.72
N THR A 291 -5.92 -11.67 19.61
CA THR A 291 -6.82 -11.33 20.74
C THR A 291 -7.73 -12.53 21.06
N HIS A 292 -8.20 -13.23 20.00
CA HIS A 292 -9.04 -14.42 20.15
C HIS A 292 -8.27 -15.64 20.68
N LEU A 293 -7.06 -15.90 20.16
CA LEU A 293 -6.23 -17.04 20.58
C LEU A 293 -5.86 -16.97 22.07
N ARG A 294 -5.57 -15.78 22.58
CA ARG A 294 -5.29 -15.60 24.01
C ARG A 294 -6.50 -15.83 24.91
N ALA A 295 -7.71 -15.52 24.44
CA ALA A 295 -8.94 -15.86 25.18
C ALA A 295 -9.15 -17.38 25.30
N HIS A 296 -8.75 -18.16 24.30
CA HIS A 296 -8.79 -19.63 24.34
C HIS A 296 -7.73 -20.24 25.27
N GLU A 297 -6.53 -19.68 25.32
CA GLU A 297 -5.48 -20.16 26.22
C GLU A 297 -5.81 -19.92 27.69
N THR A 298 -6.49 -18.82 28.00
CA THR A 298 -6.96 -18.56 29.37
C THR A 298 -8.12 -19.45 29.82
N GLY A 299 -8.94 -19.93 28.87
CA GLY A 299 -10.05 -20.85 29.16
C GLY A 299 -9.65 -22.31 29.43
N ARG A 300 -8.41 -22.72 29.10
CA ARG A 300 -7.89 -24.07 29.35
C ARG A 300 -7.22 -24.23 30.72
N ASN A 301 -6.95 -23.12 31.40
CA ASN A 301 -6.29 -23.11 32.73
C ASN A 301 -7.22 -22.66 33.87
N LEU A 302 -8.52 -22.67 33.65
CA LEU A 302 -9.59 -22.57 34.63
C LEU A 302 -10.34 -23.92 34.72
#